data_af27ac4592132e769ab567483153cdfa
#
_entry.id   af27ac4592132e769ab567483153cdfa
#
_cell.length_a   1.000
_cell.length_b   1.000
_cell.length_c   1.000
_cell.angle_alpha   90.00
_cell.angle_beta   90.00
_cell.angle_gamma   90.00
#
_symmetry.space_group_name_H-M   'P 1'
#
loop_
_entity.id
_entity.type
_entity.pdbx_description
1 polymer ?
#
loop_
_entity_poly.entity_id
_entity_poly.type
_entity_poly.pdbx_seq_one_letter_code
_entity_poly.pdbx_strand_id
1 'polypeptide(L)'
;VQEEKALSFWKVFNEFVSENSKRNNWAKGTLQKFNALKKHIERWNPEPTMDDFSEKGLSAFADMLHKQDLKNSTIDKQIGLLKWVLRWSASKNLTVDNAFMDFKPKLKTAQKTVVFLDAQELKQLTDFEIPEDKKYLEKVRDVFLFCCYTSLRYSDVYNLCHSHIKG
;
A
#
# COMPACT_ATOMS: atom_id res chain seq x y z
N VAL A 1 -43.00 9.54 -7.11
CA VAL A 1 -41.68 9.15 -7.61
C VAL A 1 -40.79 9.08 -6.39
N GLN A 2 -40.51 7.88 -5.88
CA GLN A 2 -39.49 7.72 -4.82
C GLN A 2 -38.15 8.00 -5.48
N GLU A 3 -37.46 9.05 -5.03
CA GLU A 3 -36.04 9.27 -5.35
C GLU A 3 -35.27 8.07 -4.77
N GLU A 4 -34.76 7.20 -5.64
CA GLU A 4 -33.81 6.16 -5.25
C GLU A 4 -32.60 6.87 -4.63
N LYS A 5 -32.49 6.83 -3.33
CA LYS A 5 -31.39 7.43 -2.60
C LYS A 5 -30.10 6.77 -3.01
N ALA A 6 -29.21 7.51 -3.66
CA ALA A 6 -27.92 7.01 -4.13
C ALA A 6 -27.20 6.21 -3.02
N LEU A 7 -26.62 5.06 -3.37
CA LEU A 7 -26.01 4.16 -2.41
C LEU A 7 -24.77 4.81 -1.78
N SER A 8 -24.75 4.91 -0.45
CA SER A 8 -23.61 5.45 0.29
C SER A 8 -22.37 4.58 0.09
N PHE A 9 -21.27 5.21 -0.35
CA PHE A 9 -19.98 4.54 -0.49
C PHE A 9 -19.46 4.00 0.85
N TRP A 10 -19.68 4.70 1.96
CA TRP A 10 -19.20 4.23 3.27
C TRP A 10 -19.84 2.93 3.72
N LYS A 11 -21.08 2.70 3.37
CA LYS A 11 -21.74 1.41 3.63
C LYS A 11 -21.01 0.29 2.87
N VAL A 12 -20.77 0.50 1.59
CA VAL A 12 -20.05 -0.45 0.72
C VAL A 12 -18.62 -0.67 1.19
N PHE A 13 -17.90 0.41 1.52
CA PHE A 13 -16.52 0.36 1.99
C PHE A 13 -16.37 -0.44 3.30
N ASN A 14 -17.24 -0.18 4.27
CA ASN A 14 -17.19 -0.87 5.57
C ASN A 14 -17.53 -2.37 5.42
N GLU A 15 -18.49 -2.71 4.58
CA GLU A 15 -18.84 -4.10 4.27
C GLU A 15 -17.68 -4.83 3.57
N PHE A 16 -17.08 -4.18 2.57
CA PHE A 16 -15.86 -4.67 1.89
C PHE A 16 -14.74 -4.97 2.88
N VAL A 17 -14.39 -4.01 3.73
CA VAL A 17 -13.31 -4.17 4.73
C VAL A 17 -13.64 -5.29 5.71
N SER A 18 -14.89 -5.36 6.20
CA SER A 18 -15.32 -6.40 7.14
C SER A 18 -15.26 -7.81 6.53
N GLU A 19 -15.77 -7.98 5.30
CA GLU A 19 -15.77 -9.29 4.62
C GLU A 19 -14.35 -9.72 4.26
N ASN A 20 -13.58 -8.83 3.60
CA ASN A 20 -12.28 -9.21 3.08
C ASN A 20 -11.20 -9.33 4.15
N SER A 21 -11.29 -8.55 5.24
CA SER A 21 -10.33 -8.68 6.35
C SER A 21 -10.43 -10.04 7.02
N LYS A 22 -11.64 -10.57 7.20
CA LYS A 22 -11.88 -11.90 7.77
C LYS A 22 -11.49 -13.01 6.78
N ARG A 23 -11.96 -12.90 5.53
CA ARG A 23 -11.72 -13.91 4.49
C ARG A 23 -10.24 -14.13 4.19
N ASN A 24 -9.45 -13.05 4.19
CA ASN A 24 -8.05 -13.05 3.79
C ASN A 24 -7.08 -12.88 4.97
N ASN A 25 -7.54 -12.94 6.21
CA ASN A 25 -6.72 -12.75 7.42
C ASN A 25 -5.77 -11.54 7.30
N TRP A 26 -6.34 -10.36 7.02
CA TRP A 26 -5.51 -9.18 6.77
C TRP A 26 -4.60 -8.83 7.94
N ALA A 27 -3.32 -8.70 7.65
CA ALA A 27 -2.36 -8.16 8.60
C ALA A 27 -2.69 -6.69 8.95
N LYS A 28 -2.26 -6.25 10.12
CA LYS A 28 -2.44 -4.86 10.62
C LYS A 28 -2.03 -3.81 9.57
N GLY A 29 -0.94 -4.05 8.83
CA GLY A 29 -0.49 -3.14 7.78
C GLY A 29 -1.47 -3.00 6.61
N THR A 30 -2.25 -4.04 6.28
CA THR A 30 -3.30 -3.95 5.24
C THR A 30 -4.45 -3.09 5.71
N LEU A 31 -4.91 -3.29 6.95
CA LEU A 31 -5.95 -2.45 7.55
C LEU A 31 -5.53 -0.98 7.61
N GLN A 32 -4.26 -0.69 7.96
CA GLN A 32 -3.72 0.67 7.97
C GLN A 32 -3.77 1.33 6.58
N LYS A 33 -3.55 0.57 5.49
CA LYS A 33 -3.66 1.10 4.12
C LYS A 33 -5.10 1.52 3.78
N PHE A 34 -6.09 0.72 4.16
CA PHE A 34 -7.50 1.08 3.95
C PHE A 34 -7.94 2.23 4.85
N ASN A 35 -7.43 2.32 6.08
CA ASN A 35 -7.68 3.49 6.95
C ASN A 35 -7.07 4.78 6.36
N ALA A 36 -5.90 4.69 5.72
CA ALA A 36 -5.32 5.83 5.01
C ALA A 36 -6.17 6.24 3.80
N LEU A 37 -6.62 5.27 2.98
CA LEU A 37 -7.53 5.52 1.88
C LEU A 37 -8.81 6.19 2.36
N LYS A 38 -9.43 5.68 3.43
CA LYS A 38 -10.63 6.28 4.04
C LYS A 38 -10.43 7.77 4.33
N LYS A 39 -9.33 8.13 5.03
CA LYS A 39 -9.00 9.53 5.34
C LYS A 39 -8.83 10.40 4.10
N HIS A 40 -8.26 9.87 3.02
CA HIS A 40 -8.13 10.62 1.77
C HIS A 40 -9.49 10.85 1.10
N ILE A 41 -10.36 9.85 1.10
CA ILE A 41 -11.72 9.99 0.54
C ILE A 41 -12.56 10.96 1.38
N GLU A 42 -12.50 10.87 2.72
CA GLU A 42 -13.19 11.81 3.62
C GLU A 42 -12.79 13.28 3.38
N ARG A 43 -11.51 13.53 3.05
CA ARG A 43 -11.03 14.88 2.69
C ARG A 43 -11.50 15.34 1.33
N TRP A 44 -11.67 14.42 0.38
CA TRP A 44 -12.16 14.72 -0.95
C TRP A 44 -13.66 14.95 -0.95
N ASN A 45 -14.42 14.04 -0.37
CA ASN A 45 -15.87 14.12 -0.19
C ASN A 45 -16.22 13.37 1.11
N PRO A 46 -16.74 14.05 2.14
CA PRO A 46 -17.10 13.43 3.43
C PRO A 46 -18.24 12.39 3.31
N GLU A 47 -19.17 12.62 2.38
CA GLU A 47 -20.35 11.76 2.18
C GLU A 47 -20.46 11.27 0.73
N PRO A 48 -19.49 10.48 0.23
CA PRO A 48 -19.50 10.06 -1.15
C PRO A 48 -20.56 8.98 -1.37
N THR A 49 -21.18 9.05 -2.54
CA THR A 49 -22.04 8.01 -3.08
C THR A 49 -21.28 7.14 -4.06
N MET A 50 -21.85 6.04 -4.50
CA MET A 50 -21.21 5.18 -5.51
C MET A 50 -21.08 5.89 -6.87
N ASP A 51 -21.98 6.83 -7.18
CA ASP A 51 -21.98 7.59 -8.43
C ASP A 51 -20.85 8.62 -8.52
N ASP A 52 -20.29 9.03 -7.36
CA ASP A 52 -19.14 9.93 -7.32
C ASP A 52 -17.86 9.31 -7.88
N PHE A 53 -17.80 7.98 -8.03
CA PHE A 53 -16.64 7.26 -8.56
C PHE A 53 -16.69 6.98 -10.07
N SER A 54 -17.39 7.83 -10.82
CA SER A 54 -17.29 7.92 -12.27
C SER A 54 -15.85 8.29 -12.71
N GLU A 55 -15.54 8.20 -14.01
CA GLU A 55 -14.22 8.58 -14.53
C GLU A 55 -13.84 10.02 -14.10
N LYS A 56 -14.78 10.96 -14.17
CA LYS A 56 -14.59 12.35 -13.73
C LYS A 56 -14.29 12.45 -12.24
N GLY A 57 -15.02 11.71 -11.41
CA GLY A 57 -14.81 11.68 -9.96
C GLY A 57 -13.48 11.06 -9.58
N LEU A 58 -13.09 9.96 -10.23
CA LEU A 58 -11.79 9.34 -10.03
C LEU A 58 -10.62 10.27 -10.43
N SER A 59 -10.79 11.04 -11.52
CA SER A 59 -9.82 12.07 -11.90
C SER A 59 -9.73 13.17 -10.83
N ALA A 60 -10.86 13.67 -10.36
CA ALA A 60 -10.91 14.71 -9.32
C ALA A 60 -10.27 14.22 -8.01
N PHE A 61 -10.50 12.97 -7.62
CA PHE A 61 -9.86 12.35 -6.47
C PHE A 61 -8.34 12.25 -6.65
N ALA A 62 -7.87 11.81 -7.81
CA ALA A 62 -6.44 11.75 -8.12
C ALA A 62 -5.77 13.13 -8.10
N ASP A 63 -6.45 14.15 -8.65
CA ASP A 63 -5.97 15.55 -8.63
C ASP A 63 -5.90 16.11 -7.20
N MET A 64 -6.86 15.78 -6.35
CA MET A 64 -6.83 16.16 -4.93
C MET A 64 -5.64 15.51 -4.22
N LEU A 65 -5.36 14.22 -4.47
CA LEU A 65 -4.19 13.55 -3.91
C LEU A 65 -2.88 14.19 -4.38
N HIS A 66 -2.85 14.63 -5.64
CA HIS A 66 -1.69 15.33 -6.21
C HIS A 66 -1.45 16.69 -5.53
N LYS A 67 -2.52 17.44 -5.25
CA LYS A 67 -2.45 18.71 -4.52
C LYS A 67 -1.98 18.57 -3.07
N GLN A 68 -2.00 17.36 -2.51
CA GLN A 68 -1.46 17.07 -1.18
C GLN A 68 0.05 16.71 -1.22
N ASP A 69 0.75 16.97 -2.31
CA ASP A 69 2.18 16.68 -2.49
C ASP A 69 2.54 15.19 -2.31
N LEU A 70 1.58 14.30 -2.54
CA LEU A 70 1.85 12.86 -2.48
C LEU A 70 2.67 12.42 -3.68
N LYS A 71 3.62 11.53 -3.45
CA LYS A 71 4.40 10.91 -4.54
C LYS A 71 3.47 10.15 -5.48
N ASN A 72 3.73 10.22 -6.79
CA ASN A 72 2.94 9.53 -7.82
C ASN A 72 2.73 8.05 -7.52
N SER A 73 3.76 7.36 -6.98
CA SER A 73 3.65 5.96 -6.56
C SER A 73 2.69 5.75 -5.37
N THR A 74 2.47 6.76 -4.55
CA THR A 74 1.50 6.72 -3.45
C THR A 74 0.10 6.93 -4.00
N ILE A 75 -0.09 7.89 -4.90
CA ILE A 75 -1.36 8.15 -5.57
C ILE A 75 -1.83 6.89 -6.31
N ASP A 76 -0.94 6.28 -7.10
CA ASP A 76 -1.25 5.03 -7.82
C ASP A 76 -1.70 3.91 -6.86
N LYS A 77 -1.02 3.76 -5.72
CA LYS A 77 -1.43 2.80 -4.69
C LYS A 77 -2.81 3.11 -4.09
N GLN A 78 -3.13 4.38 -3.82
CA GLN A 78 -4.44 4.76 -3.29
C GLN A 78 -5.56 4.47 -4.30
N ILE A 79 -5.34 4.83 -5.58
CA ILE A 79 -6.26 4.50 -6.67
C ILE A 79 -6.42 2.98 -6.81
N GLY A 80 -5.33 2.21 -6.69
CA GLY A 80 -5.36 0.74 -6.73
C GLY A 80 -6.22 0.14 -5.60
N LEU A 81 -6.11 0.66 -4.38
CA LEU A 81 -6.93 0.24 -3.24
C LEU A 81 -8.41 0.60 -3.44
N LEU A 82 -8.69 1.82 -3.92
CA LEU A 82 -10.05 2.25 -4.26
C LEU A 82 -10.66 1.35 -5.34
N LYS A 83 -9.92 1.08 -6.40
CA LYS A 83 -10.35 0.15 -7.47
C LYS A 83 -10.64 -1.27 -6.93
N TRP A 84 -9.96 -1.70 -5.89
CA TRP A 84 -10.27 -2.99 -5.27
C TRP A 84 -11.65 -2.96 -4.59
N VAL A 85 -11.97 -1.90 -3.85
CA VAL A 85 -13.32 -1.70 -3.27
C VAL A 85 -14.38 -1.69 -4.36
N LEU A 86 -14.16 -0.91 -5.44
CA LEU A 86 -15.11 -0.75 -6.53
C LEU A 86 -15.32 -2.07 -7.33
N ARG A 87 -14.25 -2.85 -7.56
CA ARG A 87 -14.38 -4.18 -8.18
C ARG A 87 -15.20 -5.15 -7.33
N TRP A 88 -14.97 -5.13 -6.02
CA TRP A 88 -15.77 -5.94 -5.10
C TRP A 88 -17.24 -5.51 -5.12
N SER A 89 -17.52 -4.20 -5.11
CA SER A 89 -18.89 -3.68 -5.19
C SER A 89 -19.57 -4.07 -6.52
N ALA A 90 -18.85 -4.01 -7.64
CA ALA A 90 -19.34 -4.46 -8.93
C ALA A 90 -19.69 -5.97 -8.93
N SER A 91 -18.86 -6.79 -8.27
CA SER A 91 -19.15 -8.24 -8.11
C SER A 91 -20.39 -8.53 -7.27
N LYS A 92 -20.85 -7.57 -6.48
CA LYS A 92 -22.08 -7.63 -5.68
C LYS A 92 -23.26 -6.89 -6.34
N ASN A 93 -23.09 -6.38 -7.57
CA ASN A 93 -24.07 -5.55 -8.27
C ASN A 93 -24.46 -4.27 -7.50
N LEU A 94 -23.52 -3.69 -6.76
CA LEU A 94 -23.70 -2.49 -5.94
C LEU A 94 -23.23 -1.21 -6.65
N THR A 95 -22.73 -1.30 -7.88
CA THR A 95 -22.34 -0.14 -8.72
C THR A 95 -22.88 -0.32 -10.12
N VAL A 96 -23.27 0.78 -10.75
CA VAL A 96 -23.79 0.82 -12.12
C VAL A 96 -22.69 1.16 -13.13
N ASP A 97 -21.69 1.96 -12.69
CA ASP A 97 -20.60 2.42 -13.56
C ASP A 97 -19.33 1.58 -13.35
N ASN A 98 -18.77 1.11 -14.45
CA ASN A 98 -17.53 0.33 -14.49
C ASN A 98 -16.31 1.15 -15.00
N ALA A 99 -16.44 2.47 -15.14
CA ALA A 99 -15.37 3.36 -15.62
C ALA A 99 -14.06 3.22 -14.83
N PHE A 100 -14.14 2.81 -13.55
CA PHE A 100 -12.97 2.54 -12.72
C PHE A 100 -12.07 1.43 -13.26
N MET A 101 -12.58 0.49 -14.07
CA MET A 101 -11.79 -0.65 -14.55
C MET A 101 -10.63 -0.18 -15.40
N ASP A 102 -10.88 0.71 -16.34
CA ASP A 102 -9.89 1.22 -17.29
C ASP A 102 -9.22 2.51 -16.84
N PHE A 103 -9.76 3.14 -15.79
CA PHE A 103 -9.20 4.38 -15.26
C PHE A 103 -7.73 4.21 -14.86
N LYS A 104 -6.87 5.08 -15.39
CA LYS A 104 -5.46 5.20 -14.99
C LYS A 104 -5.18 6.68 -14.73
N PRO A 105 -4.70 7.03 -13.53
CA PRO A 105 -4.32 8.41 -13.27
C PRO A 105 -3.15 8.80 -14.17
N LYS A 106 -3.20 10.00 -14.75
CA LYS A 106 -2.13 10.54 -15.61
C LYS A 106 -0.93 10.96 -14.75
N LEU A 107 -0.15 9.98 -14.29
CA LEU A 107 1.00 10.22 -13.43
C LEU A 107 2.30 10.04 -14.22
N LYS A 108 3.21 11.00 -14.09
CA LYS A 108 4.57 10.83 -14.60
C LYS A 108 5.29 9.82 -13.69
N THR A 109 5.65 8.68 -14.24
CA THR A 109 6.45 7.68 -13.52
C THR A 109 7.90 8.15 -13.51
N ALA A 110 8.42 8.54 -12.36
CA ALA A 110 9.86 8.73 -12.23
C ALA A 110 10.54 7.36 -12.29
N GLN A 111 11.54 7.22 -13.14
CA GLN A 111 12.41 6.04 -13.10
C GLN A 111 13.06 5.98 -11.73
N LYS A 112 12.82 4.89 -11.01
CA LYS A 112 13.50 4.66 -9.74
C LYS A 112 14.89 4.12 -10.06
N THR A 113 15.92 4.89 -9.74
CA THR A 113 17.27 4.35 -9.65
C THR A 113 17.29 3.41 -8.44
N VAL A 114 17.57 2.14 -8.69
CA VAL A 114 17.73 1.16 -7.61
C VAL A 114 19.15 1.36 -7.07
N VAL A 115 19.25 1.74 -5.79
CA VAL A 115 20.53 1.82 -5.08
C VAL A 115 20.75 0.49 -4.38
N PHE A 116 21.90 -0.12 -4.61
CA PHE A 116 22.34 -1.38 -4.01
C PHE A 116 23.84 -1.29 -3.71
N LEU A 117 24.30 -2.09 -2.78
CA LEU A 117 25.74 -2.25 -2.52
C LEU A 117 26.32 -3.27 -3.48
N ASP A 118 27.45 -2.91 -4.10
CA ASP A 118 28.24 -3.90 -4.85
C ASP A 118 29.04 -4.81 -3.90
N ALA A 119 29.74 -5.81 -4.45
CA ALA A 119 30.51 -6.77 -3.66
C ALA A 119 31.66 -6.11 -2.89
N GLN A 120 32.25 -5.04 -3.44
CA GLN A 120 33.34 -4.33 -2.80
C GLN A 120 32.85 -3.46 -1.63
N GLU A 121 31.74 -2.75 -1.83
CA GLU A 121 31.07 -1.97 -0.80
C GLU A 121 30.55 -2.85 0.35
N LEU A 122 30.02 -4.04 0.01
CA LEU A 122 29.57 -5.02 0.99
C LEU A 122 30.76 -5.53 1.84
N LYS A 123 31.91 -5.77 1.22
CA LYS A 123 33.14 -6.13 1.93
C LYS A 123 33.62 -5.00 2.82
N GLN A 124 33.64 -3.76 2.32
CA GLN A 124 34.00 -2.59 3.16
C GLN A 124 33.11 -2.47 4.39
N LEU A 125 31.79 -2.71 4.23
CA LEU A 125 30.85 -2.71 5.36
C LEU A 125 31.16 -3.85 6.36
N THR A 126 31.57 -5.00 5.87
CA THR A 126 31.96 -6.15 6.71
C THR A 126 33.18 -5.83 7.56
N ASP A 127 34.19 -5.22 6.93
CA ASP A 127 35.49 -4.92 7.55
C ASP A 127 35.48 -3.61 8.36
N PHE A 128 34.37 -2.84 8.30
CA PHE A 128 34.29 -1.54 8.98
C PHE A 128 34.28 -1.70 10.50
N GLU A 129 35.24 -1.04 11.16
CA GLU A 129 35.29 -0.97 12.62
C GLU A 129 34.28 0.05 13.14
N ILE A 130 33.28 -0.44 13.87
CA ILE A 130 32.25 0.43 14.46
C ILE A 130 32.80 1.09 15.74
N PRO A 131 32.73 2.43 15.85
CA PRO A 131 33.19 3.14 17.04
C PRO A 131 32.49 2.66 18.32
N GLU A 132 33.22 2.69 19.44
CA GLU A 132 32.72 2.19 20.75
C GLU A 132 31.41 2.85 21.20
N ASP A 133 31.23 4.15 20.93
CA ASP A 133 30.00 4.90 21.23
C ASP A 133 28.79 4.45 20.42
N LYS A 134 29.00 3.67 19.33
CA LYS A 134 27.99 3.15 18.42
C LYS A 134 27.95 1.63 18.33
N LYS A 135 28.50 0.94 19.28
CA LYS A 135 28.64 -0.53 19.28
C LYS A 135 27.33 -1.28 19.08
N TYR A 136 26.18 -0.67 19.42
CA TYR A 136 24.86 -1.22 19.12
C TYR A 136 24.60 -1.45 17.61
N LEU A 137 25.32 -0.75 16.73
CA LEU A 137 25.23 -0.92 15.28
C LEU A 137 25.88 -2.21 14.77
N GLU A 138 26.73 -2.88 15.54
CA GLU A 138 27.31 -4.15 15.16
C GLU A 138 26.22 -5.19 14.85
N LYS A 139 25.23 -5.33 15.74
CA LYS A 139 24.11 -6.23 15.52
C LYS A 139 23.27 -5.85 14.31
N VAL A 140 23.10 -4.57 14.04
CA VAL A 140 22.36 -4.07 12.88
C VAL A 140 23.12 -4.41 11.60
N ARG A 141 24.44 -4.18 11.56
CA ARG A 141 25.31 -4.57 10.45
C ARG A 141 25.25 -6.07 10.18
N ASP A 142 25.41 -6.89 11.22
CA ASP A 142 25.46 -8.34 11.10
C ASP A 142 24.13 -8.91 10.55
N VAL A 143 22.99 -8.39 11.03
CA VAL A 143 21.66 -8.76 10.48
C VAL A 143 21.53 -8.32 9.03
N PHE A 144 22.02 -7.12 8.68
CA PHE A 144 21.98 -6.62 7.30
C PHE A 144 22.84 -7.51 6.38
N LEU A 145 24.07 -7.81 6.79
CA LEU A 145 24.97 -8.72 6.04
C LEU A 145 24.35 -10.10 5.88
N PHE A 146 23.76 -10.65 6.93
CA PHE A 146 23.06 -11.92 6.87
C PHE A 146 21.91 -11.89 5.84
N CYS A 147 21.13 -10.82 5.81
CA CYS A 147 20.10 -10.63 4.78
C CYS A 147 20.70 -10.57 3.36
N CYS A 148 21.83 -9.87 3.18
CA CYS A 148 22.51 -9.78 1.88
C CYS A 148 22.99 -11.15 1.38
N TYR A 149 23.63 -11.95 2.24
CA TYR A 149 24.17 -13.25 1.85
C TYR A 149 23.11 -14.34 1.71
N THR A 150 22.01 -14.26 2.46
CA THR A 150 20.95 -15.28 2.42
C THR A 150 19.78 -14.92 1.51
N SER A 151 19.71 -13.66 1.03
CA SER A 151 18.55 -13.10 0.31
C SER A 151 17.25 -13.14 1.11
N LEU A 152 17.31 -13.32 2.42
CA LEU A 152 16.16 -13.25 3.31
C LEU A 152 15.77 -11.79 3.59
N ARG A 153 14.47 -11.53 3.70
CA ARG A 153 13.98 -10.22 4.17
C ARG A 153 14.20 -10.09 5.67
N TYR A 154 14.33 -8.88 6.16
CA TYR A 154 14.45 -8.63 7.60
C TYR A 154 13.36 -9.33 8.44
N SER A 155 12.09 -9.30 7.98
CA SER A 155 10.99 -9.98 8.64
C SER A 155 11.18 -11.49 8.76
N ASP A 156 11.82 -12.10 7.75
CA ASP A 156 12.07 -13.55 7.72
C ASP A 156 13.21 -13.89 8.66
N VAL A 157 14.27 -13.07 8.69
CA VAL A 157 15.39 -13.20 9.64
C VAL A 157 14.91 -13.01 11.08
N TYR A 158 14.05 -12.04 11.34
CA TYR A 158 13.48 -11.79 12.67
C TYR A 158 12.69 -12.99 13.21
N ASN A 159 12.02 -13.74 12.33
CA ASN A 159 11.25 -14.94 12.67
C ASN A 159 12.05 -16.25 12.49
N LEU A 160 13.35 -16.17 12.15
CA LEU A 160 14.17 -17.33 11.95
C LEU A 160 14.43 -18.06 13.28
N CYS A 161 14.21 -19.36 13.31
CA CYS A 161 14.51 -20.21 14.45
C CYS A 161 15.28 -21.47 13.99
N HIS A 162 15.95 -22.12 14.93
CA HIS A 162 16.78 -23.32 14.67
C HIS A 162 16.04 -24.43 13.90
N SER A 163 14.73 -24.57 14.11
CA SER A 163 13.92 -25.57 13.39
C SER A 163 13.76 -25.29 11.89
N HIS A 164 14.07 -24.07 11.44
CA HIS A 164 14.04 -23.70 10.02
C HIS A 164 15.34 -24.02 9.28
N ILE A 165 16.41 -24.35 10.02
CA ILE A 165 17.71 -24.71 9.45
C ILE A 165 17.74 -26.24 9.34
N LYS A 166 17.68 -26.73 8.11
CA LYS A 166 17.85 -28.16 7.82
C LYS A 166 19.29 -28.37 7.41
N GLY A 167 19.99 -29.26 8.10
CA GLY A 167 21.32 -29.75 7.72
C GLY A 167 21.24 -30.67 6.52
#